data_0e188c4451fdb99fe27d33e0cd152283
#
_entry.id   0e188c4451fdb99fe27d33e0cd152283
#
_cell.length_a   1.000
_cell.length_b   1.000
_cell.length_c   1.000
_cell.angle_alpha   90.00
_cell.angle_beta   90.00
_cell.angle_gamma   90.00
#
_symmetry.space_group_name_H-M   'P 1'
#
loop_
_entity.id
_entity.type
_entity.pdbx_description
1 polymer ?
#
loop_
_entity_poly.entity_id
_entity_poly.type
_entity_poly.pdbx_seq_one_letter_code
_entity_poly.pdbx_strand_id
1 'polypeptide(L)'
;MINITKDMEVGIEKIDGQHKELIERINTIVSMGSRSFSKEETQKTLDLLGKYVVQHIGDEEALQKQCNYPKYEWHKGLHQRFIDDFVKVKEEFAKNGASLQFTIDLNKRIISWIVRHIKSVDVEFGKFYNSKMASQ
;
A
#
# COMPACT_ATOMS: atom_id res chain seq x y z
N MET A 1 11.15 -10.57 3.96
CA MET A 1 9.70 -10.56 3.70
C MET A 1 8.96 -9.82 4.80
N ILE A 2 7.83 -9.21 4.45
CA ILE A 2 7.01 -8.47 5.41
C ILE A 2 5.94 -9.40 5.95
N ASN A 3 5.64 -9.31 7.25
CA ASN A 3 4.54 -10.03 7.87
C ASN A 3 3.57 -9.01 8.48
N ILE A 4 2.29 -9.33 8.45
CA ILE A 4 1.27 -8.55 9.17
C ILE A 4 1.46 -8.81 10.68
N THR A 5 1.60 -7.74 11.44
CA THR A 5 1.73 -7.79 12.88
C THR A 5 0.48 -7.20 13.54
N LYS A 6 0.30 -7.45 14.83
CA LYS A 6 -0.88 -6.99 15.56
C LYS A 6 -1.03 -5.46 15.53
N ASP A 7 0.07 -4.73 15.57
CA ASP A 7 0.05 -3.26 15.51
C ASP A 7 -0.31 -2.68 14.13
N MET A 8 -0.50 -3.54 13.14
CA MET A 8 -0.99 -3.17 11.81
C MET A 8 -2.49 -3.39 11.66
N GLU A 9 -3.17 -3.93 12.66
CA GLU A 9 -4.62 -4.12 12.62
C GLU A 9 -5.33 -2.77 12.73
N VAL A 10 -6.11 -2.45 11.70
CA VAL A 10 -6.89 -1.20 11.63
C VAL A 10 -8.21 -1.34 12.39
N GLY A 11 -8.75 -2.57 12.44
CA GLY A 11 -10.02 -2.84 13.09
C GLY A 11 -11.22 -2.67 12.17
N ILE A 12 -11.00 -2.58 10.88
CA ILE A 12 -12.03 -2.57 9.84
C ILE A 12 -11.75 -3.79 8.97
N GLU A 13 -12.62 -4.80 9.02
CA GLU A 13 -12.39 -6.09 8.39
C GLU A 13 -12.00 -5.98 6.92
N LYS A 14 -12.71 -5.16 6.15
CA LYS A 14 -12.41 -4.97 4.72
C LYS A 14 -11.01 -4.40 4.50
N ILE A 15 -10.64 -3.40 5.30
CA ILE A 15 -9.33 -2.73 5.16
C ILE A 15 -8.21 -3.68 5.60
N ASP A 16 -8.40 -4.40 6.70
CA ASP A 16 -7.42 -5.38 7.16
C ASP A 16 -7.19 -6.49 6.14
N GLY A 17 -8.26 -6.96 5.50
CA GLY A 17 -8.18 -7.95 4.42
C GLY A 17 -7.41 -7.41 3.21
N GLN A 18 -7.62 -6.16 2.85
CA GLN A 18 -6.91 -5.51 1.75
C GLN A 18 -5.42 -5.30 2.09
N HIS A 19 -5.11 -4.91 3.32
CA HIS A 19 -3.71 -4.79 3.76
C HIS A 19 -2.99 -6.13 3.68
N LYS A 20 -3.64 -7.21 4.10
CA LYS A 20 -3.06 -8.55 4.01
C LYS A 20 -2.74 -8.92 2.56
N GLU A 21 -3.69 -8.69 1.65
CA GLU A 21 -3.49 -8.95 0.23
C GLU A 21 -2.37 -8.09 -0.35
N LEU A 22 -2.31 -6.82 0.05
CA LEU A 22 -1.26 -5.89 -0.38
C LEU A 22 0.13 -6.40 0.02
N ILE A 23 0.28 -6.82 1.26
CA ILE A 23 1.54 -7.35 1.79
C ILE A 23 1.94 -8.64 1.06
N GLU A 24 0.98 -9.53 0.79
CA GLU A 24 1.25 -10.76 0.04
C GLU A 24 1.75 -10.45 -1.38
N ARG A 25 1.15 -9.46 -2.05
CA ARG A 25 1.58 -9.05 -3.39
C ARG A 25 2.97 -8.42 -3.37
N ILE A 26 3.27 -7.62 -2.36
CA ILE A 26 4.61 -7.04 -2.17
C ILE A 26 5.64 -8.14 -1.96
N ASN A 27 5.34 -9.11 -1.12
CA ASN A 27 6.22 -10.24 -0.87
C ASN A 27 6.51 -11.05 -2.15
N THR A 28 5.52 -11.15 -3.04
CA THR A 28 5.72 -11.78 -4.35
C THR A 28 6.77 -11.01 -5.17
N ILE A 29 6.67 -9.68 -5.23
CA ILE A 29 7.66 -8.85 -5.93
C ILE A 29 9.06 -9.05 -5.34
N VAL A 30 9.18 -9.04 -4.02
CA VAL A 30 10.46 -9.24 -3.33
C VAL A 30 11.05 -10.60 -3.66
N SER A 31 10.23 -11.65 -3.68
CA SER A 31 10.71 -13.00 -3.99
C SER A 31 11.15 -13.13 -5.46
N MET A 32 10.54 -12.36 -6.36
CA MET A 32 10.95 -12.35 -7.77
C MET A 32 12.37 -11.79 -7.95
N GLY A 33 12.79 -10.86 -7.09
CA GLY A 33 14.13 -10.30 -7.14
C GLY A 33 15.23 -11.29 -6.82
N SER A 34 14.92 -12.40 -6.14
CA SER A 34 15.88 -13.44 -5.79
C SER A 34 15.83 -14.66 -6.72
N ARG A 35 15.00 -14.61 -7.77
CA ARG A 35 14.81 -15.69 -8.75
C ARG A 35 14.95 -15.15 -10.16
N SER A 36 15.18 -16.06 -11.12
CA SER A 36 15.25 -15.71 -12.54
C SER A 36 13.85 -15.57 -13.13
N PHE A 37 13.27 -14.39 -13.00
CA PHE A 37 12.04 -14.04 -13.69
C PHE A 37 12.33 -13.11 -14.85
N SER A 38 11.51 -13.17 -15.89
CA SER A 38 11.66 -12.26 -17.02
C SER A 38 11.26 -10.84 -16.60
N LYS A 39 11.80 -9.85 -17.31
CA LYS A 39 11.43 -8.45 -17.13
C LYS A 39 9.92 -8.27 -17.31
N GLU A 40 9.33 -8.95 -18.30
CA GLU A 40 7.91 -8.88 -18.59
C GLU A 40 7.06 -9.41 -17.44
N GLU A 41 7.45 -10.54 -16.84
CA GLU A 41 6.73 -11.11 -15.69
C GLU A 41 6.74 -10.17 -14.49
N THR A 42 7.89 -9.59 -14.19
CA THR A 42 8.02 -8.63 -13.08
C THR A 42 7.23 -7.36 -13.36
N GLN A 43 7.28 -6.85 -14.59
CA GLN A 43 6.50 -5.67 -14.97
C GLN A 43 5.00 -5.92 -14.81
N LYS A 44 4.53 -7.07 -15.26
CA LYS A 44 3.12 -7.46 -15.12
C LYS A 44 2.71 -7.52 -13.64
N THR A 45 3.57 -8.09 -12.80
CA THR A 45 3.29 -8.20 -11.36
C THR A 45 3.25 -6.82 -10.70
N LEU A 46 4.15 -5.91 -11.09
CA LEU A 46 4.13 -4.52 -10.62
C LEU A 46 2.85 -3.81 -11.06
N ASP A 47 2.40 -4.01 -12.29
CA ASP A 47 1.18 -3.41 -12.80
C ASP A 47 -0.06 -3.89 -12.02
N LEU A 48 -0.12 -5.18 -11.70
CA LEU A 48 -1.21 -5.75 -10.91
C LEU A 48 -1.20 -5.22 -9.47
N LEU A 49 -0.02 -5.06 -8.88
CA LEU A 49 0.12 -4.46 -7.56
C LEU A 49 -0.41 -3.01 -7.58
N GLY A 50 -0.03 -2.24 -8.60
CA GLY A 50 -0.49 -0.85 -8.76
C GLY A 50 -2.00 -0.73 -8.85
N LYS A 51 -2.64 -1.61 -9.62
CA LYS A 51 -4.11 -1.63 -9.72
C LYS A 51 -4.76 -1.93 -8.39
N TYR A 52 -4.20 -2.87 -7.63
CA TYR A 52 -4.73 -3.22 -6.32
C TYR A 52 -4.57 -2.08 -5.31
N VAL A 53 -3.42 -1.40 -5.34
CA VAL A 53 -3.16 -0.22 -4.50
C VAL A 53 -4.22 0.85 -4.75
N VAL A 54 -4.50 1.17 -6.02
CA VAL A 54 -5.48 2.19 -6.38
C VAL A 54 -6.88 1.80 -5.90
N GLN A 55 -7.27 0.53 -6.06
CA GLN A 55 -8.55 0.04 -5.59
C GLN A 55 -8.67 0.16 -4.07
N HIS A 56 -7.65 -0.27 -3.34
CA HIS A 56 -7.63 -0.19 -1.88
C HIS A 56 -7.74 1.25 -1.38
N ILE A 57 -6.95 2.14 -1.97
CA ILE A 57 -6.96 3.58 -1.63
C ILE A 57 -8.37 4.16 -1.85
N GLY A 58 -8.98 3.86 -2.99
CA GLY A 58 -10.33 4.32 -3.29
C GLY A 58 -11.37 3.83 -2.30
N ASP A 59 -11.28 2.56 -1.91
CA ASP A 59 -12.21 1.96 -0.94
C ASP A 59 -12.05 2.59 0.45
N GLU A 60 -10.82 2.81 0.89
CA GLU A 60 -10.55 3.45 2.18
C GLU A 60 -11.04 4.89 2.20
N GLU A 61 -10.77 5.66 1.14
CA GLU A 61 -11.22 7.04 1.04
C GLU A 61 -12.75 7.14 1.00
N ALA A 62 -13.42 6.17 0.37
CA ALA A 62 -14.88 6.12 0.38
C ALA A 62 -15.43 5.92 1.80
N LEU A 63 -14.83 5.04 2.59
CA LEU A 63 -15.20 4.85 3.99
C LEU A 63 -14.97 6.13 4.82
N GLN A 64 -13.87 6.82 4.56
CA GLN A 64 -13.55 8.07 5.25
C GLN A 64 -14.60 9.15 4.96
N LYS A 65 -15.05 9.26 3.73
CA LYS A 65 -16.13 10.19 3.36
C LYS A 65 -17.45 9.83 4.03
N GLN A 66 -17.79 8.54 4.04
CA GLN A 66 -19.03 8.07 4.65
C GLN A 66 -19.13 8.42 6.13
N CYS A 67 -18.02 8.35 6.86
CA CYS A 67 -18.02 8.64 8.29
C CYS A 67 -17.55 10.04 8.64
N ASN A 68 -17.38 10.91 7.64
CA ASN A 68 -16.94 12.30 7.81
C ASN A 68 -15.61 12.40 8.58
N TYR A 69 -14.63 11.61 8.17
CA TYR A 69 -13.31 11.60 8.82
C TYR A 69 -12.65 12.97 8.69
N PRO A 70 -12.29 13.62 9.82
CA PRO A 70 -11.76 14.99 9.78
C PRO A 70 -10.43 15.13 9.04
N LYS A 71 -9.63 14.05 8.98
CA LYS A 71 -8.32 14.06 8.32
C LYS A 71 -8.36 13.50 6.90
N TYR A 72 -9.56 13.41 6.30
CA TYR A 72 -9.72 12.85 4.97
C TYR A 72 -8.81 13.50 3.92
N GLU A 73 -8.81 14.83 3.85
CA GLU A 73 -7.99 15.54 2.85
C GLU A 73 -6.50 15.32 3.05
N TRP A 74 -6.05 15.33 4.31
CA TRP A 74 -4.66 15.05 4.65
C TRP A 74 -4.26 13.62 4.25
N HIS A 75 -5.10 12.63 4.58
CA HIS A 75 -4.87 11.22 4.27
C HIS A 75 -4.83 11.00 2.76
N LYS A 76 -5.77 11.62 2.04
CA LYS A 76 -5.83 11.58 0.58
C LYS A 76 -4.54 12.12 -0.05
N GLY A 77 -4.01 13.20 0.50
CA GLY A 77 -2.73 13.77 0.05
C GLY A 77 -1.57 12.81 0.21
N LEU A 78 -1.53 12.05 1.31
CA LEU A 78 -0.52 11.01 1.52
C LEU A 78 -0.65 9.90 0.48
N HIS A 79 -1.87 9.47 0.19
CA HIS A 79 -2.14 8.46 -0.83
C HIS A 79 -1.67 8.92 -2.22
N GLN A 80 -1.93 10.18 -2.57
CA GLN A 80 -1.53 10.70 -3.87
C GLN A 80 -0.01 10.73 -4.04
N ARG A 81 0.71 11.13 -3.00
CA ARG A 81 2.18 11.10 -3.04
C ARG A 81 2.71 9.68 -3.18
N PHE A 82 2.09 8.72 -2.52
CA PHE A 82 2.47 7.32 -2.65
C PHE A 82 2.27 6.82 -4.08
N ILE A 83 1.12 7.13 -4.69
CA ILE A 83 0.82 6.76 -6.07
C ILE A 83 1.87 7.35 -7.02
N ASP A 84 2.22 8.64 -6.83
CA ASP A 84 3.24 9.29 -7.64
C ASP A 84 4.60 8.61 -7.51
N ASP A 85 4.99 8.25 -6.29
CA ASP A 85 6.25 7.52 -6.06
C ASP A 85 6.21 6.12 -6.66
N PHE A 86 5.08 5.44 -6.58
CA PHE A 86 4.92 4.11 -7.17
C PHE A 86 5.09 4.16 -8.69
N VAL A 87 4.52 5.17 -9.35
CA VAL A 87 4.69 5.38 -10.80
C VAL A 87 6.17 5.53 -11.14
N LYS A 88 6.91 6.31 -10.35
CA LYS A 88 8.35 6.51 -10.57
C LYS A 88 9.14 5.21 -10.41
N VAL A 89 8.80 4.39 -9.43
CA VAL A 89 9.44 3.09 -9.22
C VAL A 89 9.19 2.17 -10.41
N LYS A 90 7.97 2.15 -10.93
CA LYS A 90 7.63 1.37 -12.13
C LYS A 90 8.37 1.86 -13.36
N GLU A 91 8.49 3.17 -13.53
CA GLU A 91 9.23 3.75 -14.66
C GLU A 91 10.71 3.37 -14.60
N GLU A 92 11.31 3.41 -13.41
CA GLU A 92 12.71 2.99 -13.22
C GLU A 92 12.89 1.52 -13.61
N PHE A 93 11.96 0.66 -13.20
CA PHE A 93 12.02 -0.75 -13.56
C PHE A 93 11.87 -0.94 -15.08
N ALA A 94 10.92 -0.25 -15.70
CA ALA A 94 10.69 -0.35 -17.15
C ALA A 94 11.94 0.06 -17.95
N LYS A 95 12.69 1.05 -17.44
CA LYS A 95 13.86 1.61 -18.09
C LYS A 95 15.12 0.77 -17.87
N ASN A 96 15.36 0.37 -16.63
CA ASN A 96 16.63 -0.22 -16.20
C ASN A 96 16.51 -1.62 -15.59
N GLY A 97 15.30 -2.18 -15.52
CA GLY A 97 15.08 -3.49 -14.93
C GLY A 97 15.32 -3.47 -13.42
N ALA A 98 15.74 -4.62 -12.88
CA ALA A 98 16.03 -4.79 -11.45
C ALA A 98 17.38 -4.16 -11.08
N SER A 99 17.50 -2.85 -11.32
CA SER A 99 18.70 -2.08 -10.98
C SER A 99 18.83 -1.91 -9.47
N LEU A 100 20.03 -1.47 -9.02
CA LEU A 100 20.22 -1.11 -7.63
C LEU A 100 19.27 0.02 -7.21
N GLN A 101 19.07 1.02 -8.08
CA GLN A 101 18.16 2.13 -7.81
C GLN A 101 16.73 1.64 -7.63
N PHE A 102 16.27 0.71 -8.49
CA PHE A 102 14.94 0.11 -8.35
C PHE A 102 14.80 -0.58 -6.99
N THR A 103 15.80 -1.37 -6.59
CA THR A 103 15.77 -2.08 -5.31
C THR A 103 15.70 -1.12 -4.13
N ILE A 104 16.51 -0.05 -4.15
CA ILE A 104 16.52 0.97 -3.11
C ILE A 104 15.15 1.66 -3.02
N ASP A 105 14.61 2.07 -4.16
CA ASP A 105 13.33 2.79 -4.22
C ASP A 105 12.17 1.89 -3.79
N LEU A 106 12.17 0.63 -4.23
CA LEU A 106 11.15 -0.33 -3.81
C LEU A 106 11.12 -0.46 -2.29
N ASN A 107 12.30 -0.61 -1.67
CA ASN A 107 12.38 -0.78 -0.22
C ASN A 107 11.98 0.49 0.55
N LYS A 108 12.47 1.65 0.13
CA LYS A 108 12.22 2.91 0.85
C LYS A 108 10.85 3.52 0.56
N ARG A 109 10.51 3.63 -0.71
CA ARG A 109 9.31 4.37 -1.14
C ARG A 109 8.05 3.54 -1.08
N ILE A 110 8.16 2.23 -1.24
CA ILE A 110 7.01 1.35 -1.26
C ILE A 110 6.89 0.56 0.04
N ILE A 111 7.84 -0.32 0.32
CA ILE A 111 7.75 -1.26 1.44
C ILE A 111 7.73 -0.55 2.79
N SER A 112 8.75 0.23 3.09
CA SER A 112 8.85 0.93 4.37
C SER A 112 7.71 1.94 4.55
N TRP A 113 7.33 2.61 3.46
CA TRP A 113 6.24 3.58 3.50
C TRP A 113 4.91 2.91 3.86
N ILE A 114 4.59 1.80 3.19
CA ILE A 114 3.34 1.07 3.44
C ILE A 114 3.26 0.60 4.90
N VAL A 115 4.32 -0.01 5.41
CA VAL A 115 4.34 -0.49 6.79
C VAL A 115 4.10 0.64 7.79
N ARG A 116 4.82 1.76 7.64
CA ARG A 116 4.67 2.92 8.53
C ARG A 116 3.29 3.55 8.40
N HIS A 117 2.77 3.66 7.17
CA HIS A 117 1.46 4.23 6.89
C HIS A 117 0.35 3.41 7.56
N ILE A 118 0.39 2.09 7.43
CA ILE A 118 -0.60 1.21 8.05
C ILE A 118 -0.55 1.35 9.57
N LYS A 119 0.63 1.24 10.17
CA LYS A 119 0.81 1.26 11.62
C LYS A 119 0.38 2.56 12.28
N SER A 120 0.56 3.69 11.62
CA SER A 120 0.25 5.00 12.19
C SER A 120 -1.02 5.62 11.62
N VAL A 121 -1.06 5.82 10.32
CA VAL A 121 -2.11 6.61 9.67
C VAL A 121 -3.42 5.83 9.55
N ASP A 122 -3.34 4.60 9.04
CA ASP A 122 -4.53 3.77 8.85
C ASP A 122 -5.13 3.30 10.17
N VAL A 123 -4.27 2.95 11.13
CA VAL A 123 -4.73 2.56 12.48
C VAL A 123 -5.46 3.71 13.15
N GLU A 124 -4.99 4.94 12.99
CA GLU A 124 -5.67 6.14 13.50
C GLU A 124 -7.06 6.30 12.88
N PHE A 125 -7.18 6.12 11.58
CA PHE A 125 -8.47 6.14 10.90
C PHE A 125 -9.39 5.04 11.44
N GLY A 126 -8.88 3.83 11.63
CA GLY A 126 -9.65 2.72 12.16
C GLY A 126 -10.24 3.01 13.53
N LYS A 127 -9.48 3.65 14.39
CA LYS A 127 -9.97 4.06 15.72
C LYS A 127 -11.11 5.05 15.61
N PHE A 128 -10.99 6.03 14.73
CA PHE A 128 -12.06 7.00 14.49
C PHE A 128 -13.32 6.30 13.96
N TYR A 129 -13.15 5.47 12.93
CA TYR A 129 -14.27 4.76 12.31
C TYR A 129 -15.04 3.92 13.33
N ASN A 130 -14.33 3.11 14.12
CA ASN A 130 -14.97 2.23 15.10
C ASN A 130 -15.64 3.02 16.23
N SER A 131 -15.05 4.13 16.67
CA SER A 131 -15.64 5.02 17.66
C SER A 131 -16.95 5.62 17.13
N LYS A 132 -16.96 6.06 15.89
CA LYS A 132 -18.15 6.64 15.27
C LYS A 132 -19.26 5.61 15.09
N MET A 133 -18.92 4.40 14.65
CA MET A 133 -19.90 3.33 14.49
C MET A 133 -20.48 2.89 15.82
N ALA A 134 -19.70 2.84 16.88
CA ALA A 134 -20.14 2.47 18.21
C ALA A 134 -21.12 3.50 18.83
N SER A 135 -21.05 4.76 18.41
CA SER A 135 -21.91 5.83 18.94
C SER A 135 -23.21 6.02 18.17
N GLN A 136 -23.46 5.20 17.15
CA GLN A 136 -24.70 5.24 16.35
C GLN A 136 -25.77 4.30 16.89
#